data_5a24cf401d9a51eebc0f8db4de65129b
#
_entry.id   5a24cf401d9a51eebc0f8db4de65129b
#
_cell.length_a   1.000
_cell.length_b   1.000
_cell.length_c   1.000
_cell.angle_alpha   90.00
_cell.angle_beta   90.00
_cell.angle_gamma   90.00
#
_symmetry.space_group_name_H-M   'P 1'
#
loop_
_entity.id
_entity.type
_entity.pdbx_description
1 polymer ?
#
loop_
_entity_poly.entity_id
_entity_poly.type
_entity_poly.pdbx_seq_one_letter_code
_entity_poly.pdbx_strand_id
1 'polypeptide(L)'
;MRVLAIGAAKGGVAKTTSSLYLAARAAEALGGNDNAVALIDRDESKNLSRLIKMRPNLLRPGMSLLAGEELPRPGSYQLVIIDTPPGLSAIPSLREADLVLVPVKPDDQGIGNLVLYLDDIDDQRIAVSPRMRLIALLPTLVQRTKLHRVRLSDIAKIAAAHEPALMVLPSVPQRASIADFQLTTHEYDEPARELFHHAHVIKEATSVSS
;
A
#
# COMPACT_ATOMS: atom_id res chain seq x y z
N MET A 1 10.97 13.23 -1.78
CA MET A 1 10.13 12.45 -0.85
C MET A 1 8.79 12.18 -1.50
N ARG A 2 8.37 10.93 -1.58
CA ARG A 2 7.03 10.51 -2.00
C ARG A 2 6.25 10.05 -0.77
N VAL A 3 4.93 10.18 -0.81
CA VAL A 3 4.03 9.74 0.26
C VAL A 3 3.04 8.73 -0.32
N LEU A 4 3.03 7.52 0.23
CA LEU A 4 2.07 6.46 -0.06
C LEU A 4 1.12 6.30 1.13
N ALA A 5 -0.18 6.49 0.93
CA ALA A 5 -1.18 6.15 1.93
C ALA A 5 -1.85 4.82 1.59
N ILE A 6 -2.02 3.94 2.57
CA ILE A 6 -2.69 2.65 2.40
C ILE A 6 -4.06 2.72 3.06
N GLY A 7 -5.10 2.86 2.24
CA GLY A 7 -6.48 3.06 2.67
C GLY A 7 -7.41 1.92 2.27
N ALA A 8 -8.49 1.71 3.02
CA ALA A 8 -9.55 0.77 2.66
C ALA A 8 -10.83 1.10 3.41
N ALA A 9 -11.99 0.73 2.86
CA ALA A 9 -13.30 0.93 3.48
C ALA A 9 -13.41 0.29 4.87
N LYS A 10 -12.84 -0.90 5.05
CA LYS A 10 -12.94 -1.68 6.31
C LYS A 10 -11.60 -2.27 6.75
N GLY A 11 -11.56 -2.74 8.00
CA GLY A 11 -10.46 -3.53 8.53
C GLY A 11 -10.39 -4.95 7.92
N GLY A 12 -9.27 -5.65 8.16
CA GLY A 12 -9.11 -7.07 7.77
C GLY A 12 -8.69 -7.32 6.32
N VAL A 13 -8.37 -6.29 5.54
CA VAL A 13 -7.91 -6.39 4.14
C VAL A 13 -6.39 -6.28 4.00
N ALA A 14 -5.65 -6.53 5.06
CA ALA A 14 -4.18 -6.53 5.11
C ALA A 14 -3.50 -5.16 4.89
N LYS A 15 -4.09 -4.02 5.33
CA LYS A 15 -3.44 -2.70 5.26
C LYS A 15 -2.07 -2.70 5.94
N THR A 16 -2.02 -2.94 7.25
CA THR A 16 -0.78 -2.98 8.05
C THR A 16 0.25 -3.97 7.51
N THR A 17 -0.22 -5.13 7.04
CA THR A 17 0.65 -6.12 6.37
C THR A 17 1.27 -5.53 5.11
N SER A 18 0.46 -4.92 4.25
CA SER A 18 0.95 -4.28 3.02
C SER A 18 1.91 -3.12 3.33
N SER A 19 1.64 -2.31 4.37
CA SER A 19 2.54 -1.25 4.83
C SER A 19 3.94 -1.77 5.11
N LEU A 20 4.05 -2.87 5.89
CA LEU A 20 5.34 -3.46 6.25
C LEU A 20 6.07 -4.09 5.07
N TYR A 21 5.38 -4.91 4.27
CA TYR A 21 6.00 -5.58 3.13
C TYR A 21 6.46 -4.61 2.06
N LEU A 22 5.64 -3.60 1.73
CA LEU A 22 6.01 -2.59 0.76
C LEU A 22 7.17 -1.71 1.27
N ALA A 23 7.19 -1.38 2.57
CA ALA A 23 8.31 -0.65 3.16
C ALA A 23 9.61 -1.46 3.06
N ALA A 24 9.57 -2.76 3.35
CA ALA A 24 10.74 -3.63 3.25
C ALA A 24 11.26 -3.71 1.80
N ARG A 25 10.38 -3.89 0.82
CA ARG A 25 10.75 -3.94 -0.60
C ARG A 25 11.28 -2.61 -1.12
N ALA A 26 10.65 -1.50 -0.71
CA ALA A 26 11.15 -0.17 -1.06
C ALA A 26 12.54 0.09 -0.46
N ALA A 27 12.76 -0.25 0.81
CA ALA A 27 14.06 -0.06 1.46
C ALA A 27 15.16 -0.88 0.77
N GLU A 28 14.89 -2.14 0.43
CA GLU A 28 15.80 -2.98 -0.35
C GLU A 28 16.13 -2.36 -1.70
N ALA A 29 15.13 -1.94 -2.46
CA ALA A 29 15.30 -1.34 -3.79
C ALA A 29 16.00 0.03 -3.75
N LEU A 30 15.91 0.75 -2.64
CA LEU A 30 16.60 2.01 -2.39
C LEU A 30 18.01 1.81 -1.76
N GLY A 31 18.49 0.57 -1.72
CA GLY A 31 19.84 0.21 -1.27
C GLY A 31 20.02 0.10 0.23
N GLY A 32 18.92 0.04 1.01
CA GLY A 32 18.97 -0.11 2.48
C GLY A 32 19.66 1.03 3.22
N ASN A 33 19.83 2.18 2.57
CA ASN A 33 20.49 3.36 3.15
C ASN A 33 19.64 3.94 4.28
N ASP A 34 20.29 4.58 5.25
CA ASP A 34 19.61 5.30 6.31
C ASP A 34 18.57 6.27 5.72
N ASN A 35 17.39 6.30 6.34
CA ASN A 35 16.28 7.15 5.92
C ASN A 35 15.73 6.88 4.49
N ALA A 36 15.83 5.66 3.98
CA ALA A 36 15.21 5.31 2.72
C ALA A 36 13.68 5.36 2.82
N VAL A 37 13.11 4.71 3.84
CA VAL A 37 11.65 4.58 4.04
C VAL A 37 11.24 4.89 5.47
N ALA A 38 10.25 5.77 5.63
CA ALA A 38 9.56 6.00 6.89
C ALA A 38 8.18 5.32 6.90
N LEU A 39 7.82 4.74 8.03
CA LEU A 39 6.47 4.26 8.35
C LEU A 39 5.81 5.21 9.35
N ILE A 40 4.55 5.55 9.12
CA ILE A 40 3.70 6.32 10.03
C ILE A 40 2.43 5.51 10.30
N ASP A 41 2.13 5.30 11.58
CA ASP A 41 0.91 4.60 12.02
C ASP A 41 -0.14 5.62 12.45
N ARG A 42 -1.12 5.87 11.58
CA ARG A 42 -2.27 6.74 11.84
C ARG A 42 -3.55 5.98 12.21
N ASP A 43 -3.50 4.63 12.21
CA ASP A 43 -4.64 3.84 12.68
C ASP A 43 -4.78 3.99 14.21
N GLU A 44 -5.97 4.31 14.70
CA GLU A 44 -6.22 4.47 16.15
C GLU A 44 -5.88 3.21 16.95
N SER A 45 -6.01 2.04 16.33
CA SER A 45 -5.64 0.76 16.95
C SER A 45 -4.13 0.61 17.17
N LYS A 46 -3.30 1.43 16.49
CA LYS A 46 -1.83 1.39 16.52
C LYS A 46 -1.25 -0.03 16.30
N ASN A 47 -1.88 -0.80 15.39
CA ASN A 47 -1.48 -2.18 15.13
C ASN A 47 -0.07 -2.28 14.56
N LEU A 48 0.30 -1.40 13.65
CA LEU A 48 1.65 -1.34 13.07
C LEU A 48 2.69 -1.07 14.16
N SER A 49 2.47 -0.04 14.97
CA SER A 49 3.36 0.38 16.05
C SER A 49 3.53 -0.70 17.12
N ARG A 50 2.43 -1.33 17.54
CA ARG A 50 2.45 -2.44 18.49
C ARG A 50 3.20 -3.65 17.96
N LEU A 51 2.97 -4.00 16.69
CA LEU A 51 3.62 -5.12 16.04
C LEU A 51 5.14 -4.92 15.96
N ILE A 52 5.60 -3.73 15.53
CA ILE A 52 7.02 -3.40 15.47
C ILE A 52 7.64 -3.37 16.87
N LYS A 53 6.94 -2.86 17.87
CA LYS A 53 7.41 -2.89 19.27
C LYS A 53 7.62 -4.31 19.78
N MET A 54 6.73 -5.24 19.43
CA MET A 54 6.85 -6.66 19.81
C MET A 54 7.91 -7.40 18.99
N ARG A 55 8.14 -6.99 17.74
CA ARG A 55 9.07 -7.62 16.79
C ARG A 55 9.94 -6.56 16.12
N PRO A 56 10.95 -5.98 16.81
CA PRO A 56 11.78 -4.89 16.27
C PRO A 56 12.53 -5.27 14.99
N ASN A 57 12.80 -6.56 14.80
CA ASN A 57 13.45 -7.09 13.59
C ASN A 57 12.61 -6.97 12.30
N LEU A 58 11.35 -6.53 12.40
CA LEU A 58 10.54 -6.16 11.24
C LEU A 58 10.98 -4.85 10.59
N LEU A 59 11.66 -3.97 11.33
CA LEU A 59 12.36 -2.83 10.73
C LEU A 59 13.65 -3.32 10.09
N ARG A 60 13.65 -3.38 8.77
CA ARG A 60 14.83 -3.73 7.98
C ARG A 60 15.76 -2.52 7.84
N PRO A 61 17.04 -2.72 7.45
CA PRO A 61 17.93 -1.61 7.12
C PRO A 61 17.26 -0.61 6.16
N GLY A 62 17.40 0.68 6.43
CA GLY A 62 16.76 1.73 5.66
C GLY A 62 15.31 2.06 6.05
N MET A 63 14.69 1.30 6.96
CA MET A 63 13.33 1.56 7.45
C MET A 63 13.33 2.22 8.83
N SER A 64 12.41 3.15 9.04
CA SER A 64 12.16 3.79 10.34
C SER A 64 10.67 3.84 10.64
N LEU A 65 10.27 3.55 11.89
CA LEU A 65 8.93 3.88 12.38
C LEU A 65 9.01 5.26 13.05
N LEU A 66 8.24 6.23 12.55
CA LEU A 66 8.21 7.57 13.13
C LEU A 66 7.26 7.63 14.33
N ALA A 67 7.69 8.34 15.36
CA ALA A 67 6.81 8.69 16.47
C ALA A 67 5.90 9.85 16.05
N GLY A 68 4.60 9.72 16.28
CA GLY A 68 3.62 10.74 15.90
C GLY A 68 2.99 10.49 14.52
N GLU A 69 2.15 11.42 14.12
CA GLU A 69 1.30 11.28 12.93
C GLU A 69 1.65 12.30 11.83
N GLU A 70 2.55 13.22 12.11
CA GLU A 70 2.97 14.26 11.16
C GLU A 70 3.95 13.72 10.12
N LEU A 71 3.85 14.25 8.91
CA LEU A 71 4.84 13.97 7.88
C LEU A 71 6.20 14.55 8.27
N PRO A 72 7.30 13.82 8.01
CA PRO A 72 8.63 14.33 8.25
C PRO A 72 8.95 15.49 7.28
N ARG A 73 9.99 16.24 7.58
CA ARG A 73 10.44 17.33 6.71
C ARG A 73 10.71 16.83 5.29
N PRO A 74 10.35 17.59 4.25
CA PRO A 74 10.67 17.22 2.88
C PRO A 74 12.15 16.89 2.70
N GLY A 75 12.45 15.77 2.08
CA GLY A 75 13.82 15.30 1.85
C GLY A 75 14.44 14.47 2.98
N SER A 76 13.81 14.36 4.16
CA SER A 76 14.32 13.48 5.23
C SER A 76 14.26 11.99 4.88
N TYR A 77 13.32 11.60 4.04
CA TYR A 77 13.14 10.24 3.54
C TYR A 77 12.86 10.25 2.04
N GLN A 78 13.14 9.16 1.37
CA GLN A 78 12.80 9.02 -0.05
C GLN A 78 11.33 8.64 -0.22
N LEU A 79 10.82 7.75 0.64
CA LEU A 79 9.42 7.30 0.70
C LEU A 79 8.90 7.38 2.13
N VAL A 80 7.66 7.84 2.28
CA VAL A 80 6.89 7.73 3.51
C VAL A 80 5.67 6.86 3.23
N ILE A 81 5.43 5.84 4.05
CA ILE A 81 4.24 4.98 3.97
C ILE A 81 3.37 5.23 5.20
N ILE A 82 2.11 5.59 4.97
CA ILE A 82 1.13 5.85 6.01
C ILE A 82 0.17 4.66 6.11
N ASP A 83 0.17 3.96 7.25
CA ASP A 83 -0.86 2.99 7.60
C ASP A 83 -2.05 3.76 8.18
N THR A 84 -3.19 3.74 7.46
CA THR A 84 -4.33 4.60 7.78
C THR A 84 -5.43 3.86 8.53
N PRO A 85 -6.31 4.58 9.26
CA PRO A 85 -7.55 4.00 9.76
C PRO A 85 -8.44 3.54 8.59
N PRO A 86 -9.47 2.72 8.85
CA PRO A 86 -10.43 2.34 7.83
C PRO A 86 -11.43 3.46 7.52
N GLY A 87 -12.04 3.40 6.34
CA GLY A 87 -13.14 4.28 5.91
C GLY A 87 -12.74 5.74 5.76
N LEU A 88 -13.70 6.62 6.02
CA LEU A 88 -13.55 8.07 5.84
C LEU A 88 -12.48 8.69 6.74
N SER A 89 -12.14 8.08 7.87
CA SER A 89 -11.06 8.53 8.75
C SER A 89 -9.68 8.51 8.06
N ALA A 90 -9.53 7.78 6.93
CA ALA A 90 -8.32 7.78 6.12
C ALA A 90 -8.16 9.06 5.27
N ILE A 91 -9.25 9.77 4.97
CA ILE A 91 -9.28 10.88 3.99
C ILE A 91 -8.19 11.94 4.22
N PRO A 92 -7.91 12.41 5.45
CA PRO A 92 -6.83 13.36 5.66
C PRO A 92 -5.47 12.83 5.16
N SER A 93 -5.18 11.55 5.42
CA SER A 93 -3.94 10.91 4.94
C SER A 93 -3.90 10.75 3.43
N LEU A 94 -5.05 10.42 2.80
CA LEU A 94 -5.13 10.31 1.35
C LEU A 94 -4.88 11.65 0.66
N ARG A 95 -5.33 12.76 1.24
CA ARG A 95 -5.08 14.13 0.70
C ARG A 95 -3.61 14.54 0.76
N GLU A 96 -2.85 14.01 1.69
CA GLU A 96 -1.42 14.26 1.83
C GLU A 96 -0.56 13.37 0.93
N ALA A 97 -1.15 12.32 0.34
CA ALA A 97 -0.43 11.31 -0.41
C ALA A 97 -0.19 11.71 -1.88
N ASP A 98 0.95 11.27 -2.42
CA ASP A 98 1.23 11.25 -3.86
C ASP A 98 0.67 9.96 -4.49
N LEU A 99 0.52 8.90 -3.69
CA LEU A 99 0.11 7.56 -4.08
C LEU A 99 -0.91 7.05 -3.07
N VAL A 100 -1.98 6.42 -3.55
CA VAL A 100 -2.92 5.69 -2.72
C VAL A 100 -2.94 4.23 -3.13
N LEU A 101 -2.79 3.33 -2.15
CA LEU A 101 -2.98 1.90 -2.34
C LEU A 101 -4.24 1.47 -1.61
N VAL A 102 -5.11 0.74 -2.31
CA VAL A 102 -6.34 0.17 -1.76
C VAL A 102 -6.24 -1.35 -1.77
N PRO A 103 -5.88 -1.99 -0.64
CA PRO A 103 -5.96 -3.45 -0.51
C PRO A 103 -7.41 -3.91 -0.58
N VAL A 104 -7.67 -4.94 -1.39
CA VAL A 104 -9.01 -5.49 -1.63
C VAL A 104 -8.99 -7.00 -1.48
N LYS A 105 -9.86 -7.55 -0.62
CA LYS A 105 -10.09 -9.00 -0.58
C LYS A 105 -11.08 -9.37 -1.70
N PRO A 106 -10.78 -10.38 -2.55
CA PRO A 106 -11.64 -10.72 -3.69
C PRO A 106 -12.82 -11.63 -3.30
N ASP A 107 -13.68 -11.12 -2.43
CA ASP A 107 -14.96 -11.74 -2.06
C ASP A 107 -16.12 -10.72 -2.22
N ASP A 108 -17.35 -11.15 -2.03
CA ASP A 108 -18.53 -10.30 -2.25
C ASP A 108 -18.52 -9.05 -1.37
N GLN A 109 -18.11 -9.21 -0.13
CA GLN A 109 -18.02 -8.09 0.79
C GLN A 109 -16.89 -7.13 0.40
N GLY A 110 -15.76 -7.66 -0.05
CA GLY A 110 -14.61 -6.87 -0.51
C GLY A 110 -14.95 -6.04 -1.74
N ILE A 111 -15.70 -6.61 -2.71
CA ILE A 111 -16.17 -5.87 -3.88
C ILE A 111 -17.15 -4.76 -3.49
N GLY A 112 -18.16 -5.06 -2.67
CA GLY A 112 -19.10 -4.04 -2.20
C GLY A 112 -18.42 -2.90 -1.44
N ASN A 113 -17.46 -3.23 -0.57
CA ASN A 113 -16.68 -2.23 0.15
C ASN A 113 -15.77 -1.41 -0.78
N LEU A 114 -15.20 -2.03 -1.83
CA LEU A 114 -14.39 -1.32 -2.81
C LEU A 114 -15.19 -0.23 -3.51
N VAL A 115 -16.37 -0.57 -4.03
CA VAL A 115 -17.24 0.39 -4.74
C VAL A 115 -17.56 1.58 -3.84
N LEU A 116 -18.05 1.32 -2.63
CA LEU A 116 -18.36 2.40 -1.67
C LEU A 116 -17.14 3.27 -1.33
N TYR A 117 -15.95 2.67 -1.23
CA TYR A 117 -14.74 3.41 -0.91
C TYR A 117 -14.23 4.25 -2.09
N LEU A 118 -14.44 3.79 -3.31
CA LEU A 118 -14.13 4.58 -4.51
C LEU A 118 -15.10 5.77 -4.62
N ASP A 119 -16.38 5.58 -4.35
CA ASP A 119 -17.35 6.67 -4.27
C ASP A 119 -16.92 7.72 -3.22
N ASP A 120 -16.47 7.29 -2.03
CA ASP A 120 -15.91 8.19 -1.01
C ASP A 120 -14.67 8.95 -1.51
N ILE A 121 -13.76 8.27 -2.23
CA ILE A 121 -12.56 8.89 -2.82
C ILE A 121 -12.95 9.96 -3.85
N ASP A 122 -13.95 9.70 -4.67
CA ASP A 122 -14.44 10.62 -5.70
C ASP A 122 -15.16 11.82 -5.08
N ASP A 123 -16.06 11.60 -4.14
CA ASP A 123 -16.78 12.65 -3.40
C ASP A 123 -15.81 13.59 -2.69
N GLN A 124 -14.73 13.07 -2.13
CA GLN A 124 -13.67 13.84 -1.49
C GLN A 124 -12.64 14.41 -2.48
N ARG A 125 -12.81 14.17 -3.79
CA ARG A 125 -11.95 14.66 -4.88
C ARG A 125 -10.47 14.29 -4.69
N ILE A 126 -10.19 13.11 -4.14
CA ILE A 126 -8.82 12.64 -3.90
C ILE A 126 -8.09 12.40 -5.21
N ALA A 127 -8.74 11.74 -6.19
CA ALA A 127 -8.14 11.39 -7.47
C ALA A 127 -7.71 12.59 -8.31
N VAL A 128 -8.38 13.75 -8.15
CA VAL A 128 -8.07 14.99 -8.88
C VAL A 128 -7.22 15.98 -8.08
N SER A 129 -6.69 15.56 -6.93
CA SER A 129 -5.74 16.39 -6.17
C SER A 129 -4.48 16.64 -7.00
N PRO A 130 -3.95 17.88 -7.05
CA PRO A 130 -2.72 18.18 -7.80
C PRO A 130 -1.50 17.35 -7.36
N ARG A 131 -1.54 16.81 -6.14
CA ARG A 131 -0.49 15.98 -5.57
C ARG A 131 -0.62 14.52 -6.00
N MET A 132 -1.85 14.05 -6.22
CA MET A 132 -2.13 12.65 -6.55
C MET A 132 -1.52 12.26 -7.90
N ARG A 133 -0.77 11.17 -7.92
CA ARG A 133 -0.13 10.61 -9.12
C ARG A 133 -0.71 9.27 -9.52
N LEU A 134 -1.11 8.48 -8.53
CA LEU A 134 -1.58 7.12 -8.76
C LEU A 134 -2.49 6.65 -7.63
N ILE A 135 -3.62 6.07 -8.00
CA ILE A 135 -4.42 5.22 -7.12
C ILE A 135 -4.35 3.81 -7.67
N ALA A 136 -3.92 2.87 -6.83
CA ALA A 136 -3.75 1.47 -7.20
C ALA A 136 -4.58 0.54 -6.30
N LEU A 137 -5.17 -0.49 -6.89
CA LEU A 137 -5.86 -1.57 -6.19
C LEU A 137 -4.91 -2.75 -6.01
N LEU A 138 -4.81 -3.28 -4.80
CA LEU A 138 -4.03 -4.47 -4.50
C LEU A 138 -4.94 -5.60 -4.06
N PRO A 139 -5.24 -6.60 -4.92
CA PRO A 139 -5.95 -7.79 -4.47
C PRO A 139 -5.11 -8.56 -3.44
N THR A 140 -5.65 -8.73 -2.23
CA THR A 140 -4.96 -9.36 -1.09
C THR A 140 -5.73 -10.57 -0.58
N LEU A 141 -5.08 -11.43 0.23
CA LEU A 141 -5.68 -12.62 0.82
C LEU A 141 -6.31 -13.54 -0.22
N VAL A 142 -5.71 -13.59 -1.41
CA VAL A 142 -6.24 -14.37 -2.54
C VAL A 142 -6.08 -15.85 -2.29
N GLN A 143 -7.16 -16.59 -2.48
CA GLN A 143 -7.21 -18.06 -2.41
C GLN A 143 -7.44 -18.65 -3.78
N ARG A 144 -7.05 -19.91 -4.00
CA ARG A 144 -7.25 -20.64 -5.26
C ARG A 144 -8.69 -21.18 -5.37
N THR A 145 -9.71 -20.30 -5.28
CA THR A 145 -11.12 -20.65 -5.40
C THR A 145 -11.72 -20.08 -6.68
N LYS A 146 -12.84 -20.67 -7.13
CA LYS A 146 -13.60 -20.16 -8.28
C LYS A 146 -14.13 -18.74 -7.99
N LEU A 147 -14.61 -18.51 -6.76
CA LEU A 147 -15.14 -17.21 -6.34
C LEU A 147 -14.05 -16.12 -6.47
N HIS A 148 -12.86 -16.32 -5.86
CA HIS A 148 -11.79 -15.32 -5.93
C HIS A 148 -11.36 -15.04 -7.36
N ARG A 149 -11.34 -16.06 -8.25
CA ARG A 149 -11.01 -15.85 -9.66
C ARG A 149 -12.02 -14.93 -10.36
N VAL A 150 -13.31 -15.14 -10.10
CA VAL A 150 -14.38 -14.27 -10.64
C VAL A 150 -14.23 -12.85 -10.08
N ARG A 151 -14.04 -12.70 -8.78
CA ARG A 151 -13.92 -11.39 -8.12
C ARG A 151 -12.66 -10.62 -8.51
N LEU A 152 -11.56 -11.30 -8.85
CA LEU A 152 -10.39 -10.63 -9.45
C LEU A 152 -10.74 -10.00 -10.81
N SER A 153 -11.54 -10.68 -11.63
CA SER A 153 -12.06 -10.09 -12.87
C SER A 153 -12.99 -8.89 -12.62
N ASP A 154 -13.80 -8.94 -11.57
CA ASP A 154 -14.68 -7.81 -11.22
C ASP A 154 -13.87 -6.61 -10.73
N ILE A 155 -12.82 -6.81 -9.92
CA ILE A 155 -11.88 -5.74 -9.51
C ILE A 155 -11.27 -5.07 -10.75
N ALA A 156 -10.81 -5.84 -11.74
CA ALA A 156 -10.24 -5.29 -12.96
C ALA A 156 -11.26 -4.48 -13.78
N LYS A 157 -12.53 -4.92 -13.86
CA LYS A 157 -13.59 -4.17 -14.54
C LYS A 157 -13.92 -2.86 -13.82
N ILE A 158 -14.04 -2.89 -12.48
CA ILE A 158 -14.29 -1.70 -11.68
C ILE A 158 -13.15 -0.70 -11.89
N ALA A 159 -11.90 -1.14 -11.82
CA ALA A 159 -10.74 -0.28 -12.02
C ALA A 159 -10.70 0.35 -13.42
N ALA A 160 -11.05 -0.41 -14.46
CA ALA A 160 -11.07 0.08 -15.83
C ALA A 160 -12.23 1.04 -16.13
N ALA A 161 -13.34 0.90 -15.40
CA ALA A 161 -14.52 1.76 -15.54
C ALA A 161 -14.44 3.06 -14.72
N HIS A 162 -13.50 3.17 -13.78
CA HIS A 162 -13.31 4.36 -12.96
C HIS A 162 -12.63 5.49 -13.77
N GLU A 163 -12.96 6.74 -13.47
CA GLU A 163 -12.37 7.93 -14.13
C GLU A 163 -11.63 8.82 -13.10
N PRO A 164 -10.30 8.95 -13.18
CA PRO A 164 -9.38 8.25 -14.11
C PRO A 164 -9.24 6.77 -13.81
N ALA A 165 -8.92 5.95 -14.82
CA ALA A 165 -8.76 4.51 -14.67
C ALA A 165 -7.71 4.18 -13.59
N LEU A 166 -8.04 3.20 -12.75
CA LEU A 166 -7.18 2.79 -11.64
C LEU A 166 -6.22 1.68 -12.06
N MET A 167 -5.04 1.66 -11.47
CA MET A 167 -4.10 0.57 -11.64
C MET A 167 -4.50 -0.63 -10.79
N VAL A 168 -4.47 -1.84 -11.36
CA VAL A 168 -4.62 -3.08 -10.59
C VAL A 168 -3.26 -3.78 -10.52
N LEU A 169 -2.74 -3.94 -9.31
CA LEU A 169 -1.47 -4.60 -9.06
C LEU A 169 -1.61 -6.13 -9.07
N PRO A 170 -0.53 -6.88 -9.28
CA PRO A 170 -0.48 -8.31 -9.08
C PRO A 170 -1.00 -8.72 -7.70
N SER A 171 -1.73 -9.82 -7.65
CA SER A 171 -2.43 -10.23 -6.43
C SER A 171 -1.50 -10.89 -5.40
N VAL A 172 -1.77 -10.61 -4.12
CA VAL A 172 -1.06 -11.22 -2.99
C VAL A 172 -1.87 -12.39 -2.42
N PRO A 173 -1.32 -13.61 -2.43
CA PRO A 173 -2.03 -14.78 -1.93
C PRO A 173 -2.18 -14.78 -0.41
N GLN A 174 -3.17 -15.50 0.10
CA GLN A 174 -3.25 -15.80 1.53
C GLN A 174 -2.24 -16.90 1.87
N ARG A 175 -1.23 -16.55 2.69
CA ARG A 175 -0.16 -17.45 3.12
C ARG A 175 0.14 -17.27 4.60
N ALA A 176 0.52 -18.38 5.27
CA ALA A 176 0.97 -18.34 6.66
C ALA A 176 2.22 -17.46 6.82
N SER A 177 3.18 -17.57 5.89
CA SER A 177 4.40 -16.77 5.89
C SER A 177 4.12 -15.25 5.88
N ILE A 178 3.09 -14.82 5.17
CA ILE A 178 2.67 -13.42 5.15
C ILE A 178 2.00 -13.05 6.49
N ALA A 179 1.11 -13.90 7.00
CA ALA A 179 0.44 -13.68 8.28
C ALA A 179 1.44 -13.64 9.46
N ASP A 180 2.51 -14.41 9.37
CA ASP A 180 3.61 -14.43 10.35
C ASP A 180 4.66 -13.34 10.13
N PHE A 181 4.45 -12.43 9.18
CA PHE A 181 5.36 -11.34 8.83
C PHE A 181 6.78 -11.82 8.49
N GLN A 182 6.89 -12.89 7.72
CA GLN A 182 8.17 -13.33 7.15
C GLN A 182 8.53 -12.43 5.96
N LEU A 183 9.15 -11.27 6.20
CA LEU A 183 9.42 -10.25 5.18
C LEU A 183 10.39 -10.70 4.07
N THR A 184 10.92 -11.91 4.15
CA THR A 184 11.75 -12.54 3.11
C THR A 184 10.94 -13.25 2.03
N THR A 185 9.60 -13.36 2.18
CA THR A 185 8.74 -13.97 1.16
C THR A 185 8.61 -13.07 -0.08
N HIS A 186 8.39 -13.68 -1.25
CA HIS A 186 8.41 -12.98 -2.54
C HIS A 186 7.04 -12.50 -3.03
N GLU A 187 5.98 -12.73 -2.26
CA GLU A 187 4.61 -12.43 -2.70
C GLU A 187 4.32 -10.94 -2.91
N TYR A 188 5.13 -10.06 -2.32
CA TYR A 188 5.04 -8.61 -2.50
C TYR A 188 6.08 -8.04 -3.49
N ASP A 189 6.97 -8.86 -4.07
CA ASP A 189 8.03 -8.37 -4.94
C ASP A 189 7.47 -7.71 -6.21
N GLU A 190 6.56 -8.41 -6.89
CA GLU A 190 5.96 -7.92 -8.13
C GLU A 190 5.01 -6.73 -7.89
N PRO A 191 4.06 -6.78 -6.92
CA PRO A 191 3.26 -5.61 -6.57
C PRO A 191 4.08 -4.38 -6.20
N ALA A 192 5.16 -4.55 -5.42
CA ALA A 192 6.04 -3.45 -5.04
C ALA A 192 6.79 -2.87 -6.24
N ARG A 193 7.35 -3.74 -7.09
CA ARG A 193 8.06 -3.32 -8.30
C ARG A 193 7.15 -2.50 -9.22
N GLU A 194 5.95 -2.97 -9.51
CA GLU A 194 5.02 -2.26 -10.37
C GLU A 194 4.59 -0.93 -9.75
N LEU A 195 4.17 -0.94 -8.48
CA LEU A 195 3.74 0.27 -7.78
C LEU A 195 4.84 1.34 -7.80
N PHE A 196 6.05 0.98 -7.41
CA PHE A 196 7.15 1.95 -7.24
C PHE A 196 7.76 2.38 -8.57
N HIS A 197 7.74 1.56 -9.61
CA HIS A 197 8.13 1.92 -10.95
C HIS A 197 7.18 2.99 -11.52
N HIS A 198 5.87 2.74 -11.54
CA HIS A 198 4.88 3.71 -12.01
C HIS A 198 4.88 5.00 -11.19
N ALA A 199 5.18 4.91 -9.91
CA ALA A 199 5.25 6.05 -9.01
C ALA A 199 6.55 6.86 -9.13
N HIS A 200 7.51 6.44 -9.94
CA HIS A 200 8.86 7.00 -10.03
C HIS A 200 9.56 7.11 -8.68
N VAL A 201 9.31 6.17 -7.77
CA VAL A 201 10.00 6.04 -6.48
C VAL A 201 11.36 5.41 -6.68
N ILE A 202 11.42 4.40 -7.55
CA ILE A 202 12.62 3.66 -7.91
C ILE A 202 12.92 3.98 -9.38
N LYS A 203 14.15 4.41 -9.68
CA LYS A 203 14.61 4.56 -11.06
C LYS A 203 14.81 3.15 -11.65
N GLU A 204 14.49 2.97 -12.93
CA GLU A 204 14.90 1.78 -13.66
C GLU A 204 16.41 1.57 -13.46
N ALA A 205 16.80 0.37 -13.04
CA ALA A 205 18.16 -0.07 -13.22
C ALA A 205 18.38 -0.09 -14.74
N THR A 206 19.06 0.91 -15.26
CA THR A 206 19.51 0.93 -16.65
C THR A 206 20.23 -0.38 -16.87
N SER A 207 19.65 -1.27 -17.68
CA SER A 207 20.31 -2.45 -18.18
C SER A 207 21.49 -1.97 -19.03
N VAL A 208 22.63 -1.84 -18.41
CA VAL A 208 23.89 -1.73 -19.12
C VAL A 208 24.20 -3.12 -19.64
N SER A 209 23.66 -3.42 -20.83
CA SER A 209 24.18 -4.49 -21.67
C SER A 209 25.40 -3.92 -22.38
N SER A 210 26.54 -4.35 -21.96
CA SER A 210 27.80 -4.23 -22.72
C SER A 210 28.12 -5.59 -23.27
#